data_43e2315384a29443f6b394ceb5b53d33
#
_entry.id   43e2315384a29443f6b394ceb5b53d33
#
_cell.length_a   1.000
_cell.length_b   1.000
_cell.length_c   1.000
_cell.angle_alpha   90.00
_cell.angle_beta   90.00
_cell.angle_gamma   90.00
#
_symmetry.space_group_name_H-M   'P 1'
#
loop_
_entity.id
_entity.type
_entity.pdbx_description
1 polymer ?
#
loop_
_entity_poly.entity_id
_entity_poly.type
_entity_poly.pdbx_seq_one_letter_code
_entity_poly.pdbx_strand_id
1 'polypeptide(L)' 'MNAKEQMKLEMNGVMICIKHLTETFIKIEALKDSPEPTKTKAQKAIWNCLNILGKTEIELDKEISKEID' A
#
# COMPACT_ATOMS: atom_id res chain seq x y z
N MET A 1 23.56 -5.54 -8.07
CA MET A 1 22.54 -5.70 -7.00
C MET A 1 21.95 -7.10 -7.09
N ASN A 2 21.91 -7.87 -6.02
CA ASN A 2 21.35 -9.22 -6.05
C ASN A 2 19.82 -9.19 -5.89
N ALA A 3 19.19 -10.34 -6.10
CA ALA A 3 17.73 -10.45 -6.07
C ALA A 3 17.12 -10.04 -4.72
N LYS A 4 17.80 -10.38 -3.63
CA LYS A 4 17.35 -10.04 -2.28
C LYS A 4 17.35 -8.53 -2.06
N GLU A 5 18.40 -7.85 -2.49
CA GLU A 5 18.47 -6.38 -2.37
C GLU A 5 17.42 -5.70 -3.22
N GLN A 6 17.20 -6.21 -4.44
CA GLN A 6 16.16 -5.68 -5.31
C GLN A 6 14.77 -5.82 -4.71
N MET A 7 14.47 -6.99 -4.14
CA MET A 7 13.18 -7.23 -3.49
C MET A 7 12.97 -6.32 -2.28
N LYS A 8 14.02 -6.05 -1.52
CA LYS A 8 13.94 -5.13 -0.38
C LYS A 8 13.62 -3.71 -0.83
N LEU A 9 14.21 -3.26 -1.93
CA LEU A 9 13.92 -1.94 -2.49
C LEU A 9 12.47 -1.86 -2.96
N GLU A 10 11.97 -2.90 -3.62
CA GLU A 10 10.58 -2.95 -4.06
C GLU A 10 9.62 -2.97 -2.88
N MET A 11 9.96 -3.71 -1.82
CA MET A 11 9.14 -3.72 -0.61
C MET A 11 9.09 -2.36 0.05
N ASN A 12 10.21 -1.63 0.07
CA ASN A 12 10.23 -0.26 0.59
C ASN A 12 9.28 0.64 -0.21
N GLY A 13 9.27 0.51 -1.54
CA GLY A 13 8.35 1.24 -2.40
C GLY A 13 6.89 0.94 -2.06
N VAL A 14 6.56 -0.33 -1.86
CA VAL A 14 5.23 -0.76 -1.48
C VAL A 14 4.83 -0.14 -0.13
N MET A 15 5.73 -0.16 0.85
CA MET A 15 5.47 0.41 2.18
C MET A 15 5.23 1.92 2.11
N ILE A 16 5.98 2.63 1.28
CA ILE A 16 5.78 4.07 1.07
C ILE A 16 4.40 4.33 0.46
N CYS A 17 3.99 3.53 -0.53
CA CYS A 17 2.67 3.64 -1.14
C CYS A 17 1.56 3.39 -0.12
N ILE A 18 1.70 2.38 0.72
CA ILE A 18 0.73 2.08 1.79
C ILE A 18 0.58 3.27 2.71
N LYS A 19 1.70 3.86 3.14
CA LYS A 19 1.69 5.05 4.01
C LYS A 19 0.94 6.21 3.35
N HIS A 20 1.26 6.50 2.09
CA HIS A 20 0.61 7.59 1.34
C HIS A 20 -0.88 7.37 1.18
N LEU A 21 -1.29 6.15 0.82
CA LEU A 21 -2.70 5.82 0.65
C LEU A 21 -3.46 5.91 1.96
N THR A 22 -2.86 5.46 3.05
CA THR A 22 -3.45 5.54 4.39
C THR A 22 -3.68 7.01 4.79
N GLU A 23 -2.67 7.86 4.56
CA GLU A 23 -2.78 9.29 4.85
C GLU A 23 -3.86 9.94 4.00
N THR A 24 -3.95 9.58 2.72
CA THR A 24 -4.96 10.10 1.81
C THR A 24 -6.37 9.67 2.24
N PHE A 25 -6.52 8.41 2.65
CA PHE A 25 -7.79 7.89 3.16
C PHE A 25 -8.27 8.71 4.36
N ILE A 26 -7.36 8.99 5.30
CA ILE A 26 -7.68 9.78 6.49
C ILE A 26 -8.08 11.21 6.10
N LYS A 27 -7.37 11.82 5.14
CA LYS A 27 -7.69 13.17 4.66
C LYS A 27 -9.06 13.23 4.00
N ILE A 28 -9.42 12.21 3.21
CA ILE A 28 -10.74 12.13 2.57
C ILE A 28 -11.82 11.98 3.64
N GLU A 29 -11.57 11.16 4.65
CA GLU A 29 -12.51 10.96 5.75
C GLU A 29 -12.80 12.28 6.48
N ALA A 30 -11.80 13.14 6.59
CA ALA A 30 -11.93 14.43 7.26
C ALA A 30 -12.64 15.51 6.41
N LEU A 31 -12.86 15.29 5.12
CA LEU A 31 -13.55 16.23 4.24
C LEU A 31 -15.03 16.28 4.58
N LYS A 32 -15.51 17.45 4.98
CA LYS A 32 -16.90 17.63 5.39
C LYS A 32 -17.81 18.05 4.23
N ASP A 33 -17.24 18.69 3.22
CA ASP A 33 -18.00 19.28 2.12
C ASP A 33 -18.01 18.44 0.85
N SER A 34 -17.38 17.27 0.86
CA SER A 34 -17.37 16.38 -0.29
C SER A 34 -18.69 15.63 -0.41
N PRO A 35 -19.24 15.48 -1.64
CA PRO A 35 -20.43 14.65 -1.85
C PRO A 35 -20.16 13.21 -1.42
N GLU A 36 -21.07 12.63 -0.65
CA GLU A 36 -20.93 11.26 -0.12
C GLU A 36 -20.62 10.21 -1.19
N PRO A 37 -21.31 10.17 -2.36
CA PRO A 37 -21.01 9.15 -3.35
C PRO A 37 -19.57 9.21 -3.85
N THR A 38 -19.01 10.41 -4.08
CA THR A 38 -17.64 10.60 -4.54
C THR A 38 -16.64 10.20 -3.46
N LYS A 39 -16.90 10.62 -2.22
CA LYS A 39 -16.09 10.29 -1.07
C LYS A 39 -16.01 8.77 -0.88
N THR A 40 -17.16 8.11 -0.94
CA THR A 40 -17.26 6.66 -0.76
C THR A 40 -16.51 5.91 -1.86
N LYS A 41 -16.62 6.35 -3.12
CA LYS A 41 -15.91 5.73 -4.24
C LYS A 41 -14.40 5.86 -4.06
N ALA A 42 -13.92 7.03 -3.68
CA ALA A 42 -12.51 7.27 -3.45
C ALA A 42 -11.97 6.39 -2.33
N GLN A 43 -12.70 6.30 -1.22
CA GLN A 43 -12.30 5.48 -0.08
C GLN A 43 -12.29 3.99 -0.43
N LYS A 44 -13.27 3.51 -1.19
CA LYS A 44 -13.29 2.11 -1.63
C LYS A 44 -12.12 1.79 -2.54
N ALA A 45 -11.78 2.69 -3.46
CA ALA A 45 -10.63 2.50 -4.34
C ALA A 45 -9.33 2.42 -3.56
N ILE A 46 -9.13 3.32 -2.59
CA ILE A 46 -7.94 3.32 -1.72
C ILE A 46 -7.90 2.04 -0.89
N TRP A 47 -9.01 1.63 -0.33
CA TRP A 47 -9.11 0.40 0.47
C TRP A 47 -8.72 -0.83 -0.34
N ASN A 48 -9.22 -0.93 -1.58
CA ASN A 48 -8.85 -2.03 -2.47
C ASN A 48 -7.36 -2.02 -2.78
N CYS A 49 -6.78 -0.85 -3.04
CA CYS A 49 -5.34 -0.72 -3.28
C CYS A 49 -4.54 -1.15 -2.05
N LEU A 50 -4.96 -0.73 -0.86
CA LEU A 50 -4.29 -1.11 0.38
C LEU A 50 -4.32 -2.63 0.59
N ASN A 51 -5.43 -3.29 0.29
CA ASN A 51 -5.53 -4.73 0.39
C ASN A 51 -4.55 -5.43 -0.56
N ILE A 52 -4.48 -4.97 -1.81
CA ILE A 52 -3.56 -5.53 -2.80
C ILE A 52 -2.11 -5.31 -2.37
N LEU A 53 -1.78 -4.08 -1.95
CA LEU A 53 -0.42 -3.75 -1.52
C LEU A 53 -0.01 -4.52 -0.27
N GLY A 54 -0.94 -4.71 0.67
CA GLY A 54 -0.68 -5.50 1.87
C GLY A 54 -0.35 -6.95 1.54
N LYS A 55 -1.08 -7.56 0.60
CA LYS A 55 -0.79 -8.92 0.13
C LYS A 55 0.55 -9.00 -0.57
N THR A 56 0.86 -8.00 -1.39
CA THR A 56 2.13 -7.91 -2.09
C THR A 56 3.30 -7.80 -1.11
N GLU A 57 3.15 -7.00 -0.05
CA GLU A 57 4.16 -6.89 1.00
C GLU A 57 4.43 -8.23 1.66
N ILE A 58 3.38 -8.97 1.99
CA ILE A 58 3.50 -10.31 2.59
C ILE A 58 4.23 -11.26 1.66
N GLU A 59 3.89 -11.25 0.38
CA GLU A 59 4.55 -12.11 -0.62
C GLU A 59 6.02 -11.75 -0.79
N LEU A 60 6.35 -10.47 -0.85
CA LEU A 60 7.74 -10.02 -0.95
C LEU A 60 8.54 -10.41 0.29
N ASP A 61 7.94 -10.28 1.47
CA ASP A 61 8.60 -10.68 2.71
C ASP A 61 8.92 -12.17 2.72
N LYS A 62 8.00 -13.00 2.25
CA LYS A 62 8.22 -14.44 2.11
C LYS A 62 9.36 -14.75 1.14
N GLU A 63 9.42 -14.07 0.01
CA GLU A 63 10.48 -14.28 -0.98
C GLU A 63 11.85 -13.82 -0.43
N ILE A 64 11.89 -12.70 0.27
CA ILE A 64 13.10 -12.21 0.92
C ILE A 64 13.59 -13.23 1.95
N SER A 65 12.68 -13.82 2.72
CA SER A 65 13.02 -14.84 3.72
C SER A 65 13.58 -16.11 3.10
N LYS A 66 13.15 -16.46 1.89
CA LYS A 66 13.70 -17.63 1.16
C LYS A 66 15.11 -17.38 0.63
N GLU A 67 15.48 -16.14 0.40
CA GLU A 67 16.82 -15.75 -0.08
C GLU A 67 17.79 -15.63 1.09
N ILE A 68 17.88 -16.67 1.89
CA ILE A 68 18.80 -16.71 3.03
C ILE A 68 20.19 -17.11 2.54
N ASP A 69 21.18 -16.36 2.93
CA ASP A 69 22.58 -16.61 2.59
C ASP A 69 23.16 -17.82 3.31
#